data_b3f71f3c964253158e64601fc386fd56
#
_entry.id   b3f71f3c964253158e64601fc386fd56
#
_cell.length_a   1.000
_cell.length_b   1.000
_cell.length_c   1.000
_cell.angle_alpha   90.00
_cell.angle_beta   90.00
_cell.angle_gamma   90.00
#
_symmetry.space_group_name_H-M   'P 1'
#
loop_
_entity.id
_entity.type
_entity.pdbx_description
1 polymer ?
#
loop_
_entity_poly.entity_id
_entity_poly.type
_entity_poly.pdbx_seq_one_letter_code
_entity_poly.pdbx_strand_id
1 'polypeptide(L)'
;MYDMLQPEGIGRDNFIALGLREGFRLQNKEKETRTTYSVKCHRYSNLLIGRRFTDVNQLWSSDITYFHCAGIFYYIFLIMDVYSRRIVGYSLANNMRAENNIAALNMALTLRGIADYKQQLIHHSDKGSQYASDAYTQTLVNYGIRISMCEEVYENTHIERINETIKNQYLERMSINSYQELKKKLKQVIDTYNSSRPHQSLNKVTPFAYEQSLKQVPMDKRKKMEIYTAKKDIDFMDPDQLLIDFQTKKQINNS
;
A
#
# COMPACT_ATOMS: atom_id res chain seq x y z
N MET A 1 2.25 -9.82 -18.57
CA MET A 1 3.14 -9.71 -19.75
C MET A 1 2.34 -9.80 -21.05
N TYR A 2 1.51 -10.82 -21.30
CA TYR A 2 0.68 -10.90 -22.51
C TYR A 2 -0.17 -9.64 -22.73
N ASP A 3 -0.95 -9.24 -21.71
CA ASP A 3 -1.80 -8.03 -21.76
C ASP A 3 -1.00 -6.71 -21.92
N MET A 4 0.30 -6.73 -21.65
CA MET A 4 1.22 -5.61 -21.84
C MET A 4 1.78 -5.52 -23.26
N LEU A 5 2.14 -6.68 -23.81
CA LEU A 5 2.83 -6.78 -25.11
C LEU A 5 1.85 -6.89 -26.27
N GLN A 6 0.67 -7.47 -26.03
CA GLN A 6 -0.37 -7.75 -27.04
C GLN A 6 0.22 -8.28 -28.36
N PRO A 7 0.99 -9.39 -28.31
CA PRO A 7 1.70 -9.89 -29.48
C PRO A 7 0.72 -10.32 -30.57
N GLU A 8 0.98 -9.90 -31.80
CA GLU A 8 0.20 -10.30 -32.96
C GLU A 8 0.38 -11.78 -33.27
N GLY A 9 -0.68 -12.46 -33.69
CA GLY A 9 -0.65 -13.84 -34.19
C GLY A 9 -0.47 -14.94 -33.14
N ILE A 10 -0.34 -14.61 -31.85
CA ILE A 10 -0.21 -15.60 -30.77
C ILE A 10 -1.25 -15.39 -29.68
N GLY A 11 -2.07 -16.41 -29.42
CA GLY A 11 -3.03 -16.39 -28.31
C GLY A 11 -2.34 -16.47 -26.95
N ARG A 12 -3.07 -16.09 -25.89
CA ARG A 12 -2.54 -16.00 -24.53
C ARG A 12 -1.90 -17.29 -24.04
N ASP A 13 -2.53 -18.44 -24.26
CA ASP A 13 -2.06 -19.74 -23.76
C ASP A 13 -0.79 -20.17 -24.49
N ASN A 14 -0.71 -19.96 -25.80
CA ASN A 14 0.49 -20.21 -26.59
C ASN A 14 1.64 -19.26 -26.21
N PHE A 15 1.32 -18.01 -25.89
CA PHE A 15 2.32 -17.06 -25.37
C PHE A 15 2.87 -17.50 -24.01
N ILE A 16 2.02 -18.00 -23.12
CA ILE A 16 2.45 -18.53 -21.82
C ILE A 16 3.31 -19.79 -22.03
N ALA A 17 2.87 -20.73 -22.90
CA ALA A 17 3.61 -21.93 -23.20
C ALA A 17 5.00 -21.62 -23.81
N LEU A 18 5.06 -20.66 -24.73
CA LEU A 18 6.31 -20.16 -25.30
C LEU A 18 7.22 -19.60 -24.19
N GLY A 19 6.68 -18.73 -23.32
CA GLY A 19 7.45 -18.16 -22.22
C GLY A 19 8.01 -19.20 -21.26
N LEU A 20 7.23 -20.25 -20.95
CA LEU A 20 7.70 -21.36 -20.11
C LEU A 20 8.82 -22.17 -20.79
N ARG A 21 8.71 -22.41 -22.11
CA ARG A 21 9.73 -23.11 -22.89
C ARG A 21 11.04 -22.32 -22.95
N GLU A 22 10.96 -21.01 -23.11
CA GLU A 22 12.13 -20.10 -23.15
C GLU A 22 12.66 -19.75 -21.75
N GLY A 23 12.19 -20.41 -20.68
CA GLY A 23 12.69 -20.21 -19.33
C GLY A 23 12.19 -18.95 -18.61
N PHE A 24 11.21 -18.23 -19.16
CA PHE A 24 10.61 -17.05 -18.52
C PHE A 24 9.64 -17.41 -17.41
N ARG A 25 10.06 -18.26 -16.49
CA ARG A 25 9.27 -18.63 -15.31
C ARG A 25 9.68 -17.76 -14.12
N LEU A 26 8.69 -17.20 -13.42
CA LEU A 26 8.92 -16.64 -12.10
C LEU A 26 9.30 -17.77 -11.16
N GLN A 27 10.56 -17.84 -10.74
CA GLN A 27 10.97 -18.75 -9.68
C GLN A 27 10.43 -18.22 -8.37
N ASN A 28 9.74 -19.08 -7.59
CA ASN A 28 9.43 -18.77 -6.22
C ASN A 28 10.76 -18.77 -5.44
N LYS A 29 11.19 -17.60 -4.96
CA LYS A 29 12.30 -17.53 -4.02
C LYS A 29 11.90 -18.12 -2.69
N GLU A 30 12.84 -18.77 -2.01
CA GLU A 30 12.69 -19.15 -0.61
C GLU A 30 12.34 -17.91 0.22
N LYS A 31 11.41 -18.07 1.16
CA LYS A 31 11.01 -16.98 2.05
C LYS A 31 12.22 -16.59 2.89
N GLU A 32 12.76 -15.40 2.65
CA GLU A 32 13.80 -14.84 3.50
C GLU A 32 13.29 -14.71 4.94
N THR A 33 14.16 -15.03 5.88
CA THR A 33 13.87 -14.94 7.33
C THR A 33 13.46 -13.51 7.69
N ARG A 34 12.46 -13.38 8.52
CA ARG A 34 11.95 -12.10 9.01
C ARG A 34 13.05 -11.33 9.74
N THR A 35 13.52 -10.22 9.20
CA THR A 35 14.68 -9.46 9.70
C THR A 35 14.33 -8.39 10.72
N THR A 36 13.04 -8.13 10.98
CA THR A 36 12.61 -7.06 11.89
C THR A 36 11.73 -7.57 13.00
N TYR A 37 12.18 -7.40 14.25
CA TYR A 37 11.33 -7.42 15.43
C TYR A 37 10.81 -6.00 15.65
N SER A 38 9.60 -5.69 15.17
CA SER A 38 8.97 -4.42 15.51
C SER A 38 8.24 -4.54 16.84
N VAL A 39 8.47 -3.61 17.74
CA VAL A 39 7.59 -3.41 18.89
C VAL A 39 6.24 -2.95 18.33
N LYS A 40 5.21 -3.78 18.45
CA LYS A 40 3.87 -3.48 17.97
C LYS A 40 3.30 -2.30 18.76
N CYS A 41 3.00 -1.20 18.08
CA CYS A 41 2.34 -0.05 18.67
C CYS A 41 0.82 -0.16 18.47
N HIS A 42 0.03 -0.16 19.56
CA HIS A 42 -1.44 -0.22 19.52
C HIS A 42 -2.08 1.18 19.65
N ARG A 43 -1.52 2.19 18.98
CA ARG A 43 -1.94 3.58 19.16
C ARG A 43 -3.20 3.95 18.38
N TYR A 44 -3.50 3.25 17.28
CA TYR A 44 -4.62 3.57 16.39
C TYR A 44 -5.38 2.30 16.01
N SER A 45 -6.72 2.39 15.95
CA SER A 45 -7.60 1.30 15.56
C SER A 45 -7.66 1.13 14.03
N ASN A 46 -8.15 -0.03 13.56
CA ASN A 46 -8.46 -0.24 12.17
C ASN A 46 -9.75 0.47 11.77
N LEU A 47 -9.63 1.49 10.91
CA LEU A 47 -10.75 2.29 10.42
C LEU A 47 -11.38 1.74 9.12
N LEU A 48 -10.93 0.60 8.62
CA LEU A 48 -11.34 0.08 7.30
C LEU A 48 -12.52 -0.88 7.35
N ILE A 49 -12.81 -1.45 8.53
CA ILE A 49 -13.86 -2.46 8.70
C ILE A 49 -15.22 -1.88 8.32
N GLY A 50 -15.94 -2.55 7.41
CA GLY A 50 -17.25 -2.13 6.91
C GLY A 50 -17.26 -0.84 6.07
N ARG A 51 -16.10 -0.25 5.79
CA ARG A 51 -16.03 0.97 4.95
C ARG A 51 -15.99 0.65 3.47
N ARG A 52 -16.65 1.52 2.72
CA ARG A 52 -16.68 1.49 1.26
C ARG A 52 -15.97 2.72 0.70
N PHE A 53 -15.12 2.47 -0.28
CA PHE A 53 -14.35 3.48 -1.00
C PHE A 53 -14.85 3.54 -2.44
N THR A 54 -15.00 4.73 -2.97
CA THR A 54 -15.58 4.99 -4.30
C THR A 54 -14.72 5.85 -5.19
N ASP A 55 -13.62 6.37 -4.64
CA ASP A 55 -12.72 7.28 -5.36
C ASP A 55 -11.27 7.16 -4.89
N VAL A 56 -10.38 7.72 -5.68
CA VAL A 56 -8.99 7.97 -5.31
C VAL A 56 -8.88 8.90 -4.11
N ASN A 57 -7.78 8.85 -3.41
CA ASN A 57 -7.47 9.70 -2.24
C ASN A 57 -8.47 9.54 -1.07
N GLN A 58 -9.20 8.44 -0.99
CA GLN A 58 -9.99 8.09 0.18
C GLN A 58 -9.25 7.13 1.12
N LEU A 59 -8.37 6.30 0.56
CA LEU A 59 -7.55 5.37 1.33
C LEU A 59 -6.16 5.25 0.70
N TRP A 60 -5.15 5.60 1.48
CA TRP A 60 -3.76 5.25 1.18
C TRP A 60 -3.28 4.16 2.11
N SER A 61 -2.54 3.20 1.55
CA SER A 61 -1.86 2.17 2.33
C SER A 61 -0.36 2.33 2.18
N SER A 62 0.38 2.15 3.26
CA SER A 62 1.84 2.20 3.25
C SER A 62 2.48 1.00 3.91
N ASP A 63 3.65 0.65 3.40
CA ASP A 63 4.47 -0.44 3.92
C ASP A 63 5.95 -0.23 3.55
N ILE A 64 6.84 -0.92 4.26
CA ILE A 64 8.27 -0.86 4.09
C ILE A 64 8.77 -2.23 3.66
N THR A 65 9.46 -2.27 2.53
CA THR A 65 10.21 -3.46 2.13
C THR A 65 11.70 -3.16 2.10
N TYR A 66 12.53 -4.19 2.04
CA TYR A 66 13.97 -4.02 1.95
C TYR A 66 14.52 -4.69 0.69
N PHE A 67 15.63 -4.14 0.21
CA PHE A 67 16.38 -4.66 -0.93
C PHE A 67 17.85 -4.73 -0.58
N HIS A 68 18.47 -5.88 -0.83
CA HIS A 68 19.90 -6.07 -0.60
C HIS A 68 20.69 -5.71 -1.85
N CYS A 69 21.63 -4.78 -1.71
CA CYS A 69 22.48 -4.30 -2.81
C CYS A 69 23.88 -4.01 -2.30
N ALA A 70 24.89 -4.54 -2.98
CA ALA A 70 26.32 -4.31 -2.66
C ALA A 70 26.66 -4.55 -1.18
N GLY A 71 26.12 -5.61 -0.57
CA GLY A 71 26.37 -5.97 0.83
C GLY A 71 25.60 -5.14 1.86
N ILE A 72 24.73 -4.22 1.43
CA ILE A 72 23.96 -3.31 2.30
C ILE A 72 22.47 -3.52 2.08
N PHE A 73 21.69 -3.49 3.16
CA PHE A 73 20.23 -3.44 3.09
C PHE A 73 19.75 -2.00 2.92
N TYR A 74 18.94 -1.77 1.89
CA TYR A 74 18.23 -0.52 1.68
C TYR A 74 16.74 -0.74 1.91
N TYR A 75 16.08 0.24 2.47
CA TYR A 75 14.66 0.22 2.78
C TYR A 75 13.90 1.06 1.77
N ILE A 76 12.87 0.46 1.20
CA ILE A 76 11.97 1.08 0.24
C ILE A 76 10.65 1.32 0.94
N PHE A 77 10.28 2.57 1.07
CA PHE A 77 9.02 3.01 1.66
C PHE A 77 8.06 3.28 0.52
N LEU A 78 6.90 2.64 0.53
CA LEU A 78 5.88 2.82 -0.51
C LEU A 78 4.58 3.31 0.09
N ILE A 79 3.91 4.24 -0.61
CA ILE A 79 2.55 4.68 -0.34
C ILE A 79 1.74 4.48 -1.62
N MET A 80 0.63 3.77 -1.49
CA MET A 80 -0.27 3.44 -2.58
C MET A 80 -1.66 3.98 -2.32
N ASP A 81 -2.27 4.57 -3.34
CA ASP A 81 -3.72 4.76 -3.39
C ASP A 81 -4.40 3.42 -3.61
N VAL A 82 -5.18 2.96 -2.64
CA VAL A 82 -5.75 1.61 -2.65
C VAL A 82 -6.83 1.46 -3.72
N TYR A 83 -7.55 2.53 -4.05
CA TYR A 83 -8.62 2.48 -5.03
C TYR A 83 -8.08 2.33 -6.46
N SER A 84 -7.06 3.10 -6.81
CA SER A 84 -6.43 3.08 -8.14
C SER A 84 -5.24 2.14 -8.26
N ARG A 85 -4.73 1.60 -7.14
CA ARG A 85 -3.49 0.81 -7.09
C ARG A 85 -2.23 1.62 -7.46
N ARG A 86 -2.35 2.92 -7.63
CA ARG A 86 -1.24 3.80 -8.00
C ARG A 86 -0.30 4.02 -6.83
N ILE A 87 1.00 3.82 -7.04
CA ILE A 87 2.03 4.25 -6.09
C ILE A 87 2.10 5.78 -6.19
N VAL A 88 1.78 6.45 -5.09
CA VAL A 88 1.68 7.92 -5.02
C VAL A 88 2.84 8.55 -4.29
N GLY A 89 3.55 7.79 -3.46
CA GLY A 89 4.74 8.23 -2.76
C GLY A 89 5.71 7.09 -2.54
N TYR A 90 7.00 7.42 -2.56
CA TYR A 90 8.06 6.47 -2.21
C TYR A 90 9.32 7.19 -1.76
N SER A 91 10.12 6.47 -0.98
CA SER A 91 11.49 6.88 -0.67
C SER A 91 12.40 5.66 -0.57
N LEU A 92 13.72 5.91 -0.64
CA LEU A 92 14.76 4.90 -0.53
C LEU A 92 15.81 5.39 0.47
N ALA A 93 16.13 4.56 1.47
CA ALA A 93 17.10 4.89 2.50
C ALA A 93 17.90 3.67 2.97
N ASN A 94 19.01 3.90 3.66
CA ASN A 94 19.81 2.86 4.29
C ASN A 94 19.44 2.60 5.76
N ASN A 95 18.34 3.20 6.22
CA ASN A 95 17.83 3.03 7.58
C ASN A 95 16.31 3.20 7.60
N MET A 96 15.66 2.76 8.70
CA MET A 96 14.19 2.84 8.87
C MET A 96 13.74 4.03 9.74
N ARG A 97 14.43 5.16 9.68
CA ARG A 97 14.01 6.34 10.45
C ARG A 97 12.73 6.94 9.91
N ALA A 98 11.96 7.57 10.80
CA ALA A 98 10.66 8.18 10.47
C ALA A 98 10.77 9.25 9.36
N GLU A 99 11.90 9.95 9.26
CA GLU A 99 12.14 10.97 8.22
C GLU A 99 11.99 10.41 6.80
N ASN A 100 12.35 9.13 6.60
CA ASN A 100 12.24 8.48 5.31
C ASN A 100 10.79 8.16 4.94
N ASN A 101 9.97 7.78 5.93
CA ASN A 101 8.52 7.66 5.76
C ASN A 101 7.89 9.01 5.45
N ILE A 102 8.31 10.07 6.15
CA ILE A 102 7.84 11.44 5.91
C ILE A 102 8.21 11.90 4.50
N ALA A 103 9.38 11.54 3.99
CA ALA A 103 9.77 11.86 2.62
C ALA A 103 8.83 11.22 1.58
N ALA A 104 8.47 9.94 1.77
CA ALA A 104 7.49 9.26 0.92
C ALA A 104 6.10 9.90 1.03
N LEU A 105 5.68 10.27 2.25
CA LEU A 105 4.40 10.95 2.51
C LEU A 105 4.35 12.32 1.84
N ASN A 106 5.38 13.13 1.98
CA ASN A 106 5.45 14.45 1.35
C ASN A 106 5.38 14.36 -0.18
N MET A 107 6.03 13.35 -0.78
CA MET A 107 5.89 13.08 -2.21
C MET A 107 4.42 12.81 -2.59
N ALA A 108 3.72 11.97 -1.82
CA ALA A 108 2.32 11.63 -2.05
C ALA A 108 1.41 12.86 -1.91
N LEU A 109 1.61 13.65 -0.84
CA LEU A 109 0.86 14.88 -0.58
C LEU A 109 1.03 15.89 -1.72
N THR A 110 2.26 16.10 -2.17
CA THR A 110 2.57 17.00 -3.29
C THR A 110 1.96 16.50 -4.60
N LEU A 111 2.13 15.22 -4.92
CA LEU A 111 1.59 14.62 -6.15
C LEU A 111 0.06 14.75 -6.22
N ARG A 112 -0.60 14.67 -5.08
CA ARG A 112 -2.06 14.66 -4.98
C ARG A 112 -2.68 16.02 -4.66
N GLY A 113 -1.89 17.04 -4.33
CA GLY A 113 -2.39 18.36 -3.95
C GLY A 113 -3.28 18.30 -2.69
N ILE A 114 -2.90 17.50 -1.69
CA ILE A 114 -3.76 17.19 -0.54
C ILE A 114 -3.99 18.42 0.37
N ALA A 115 -3.13 19.44 0.31
CA ALA A 115 -3.29 20.67 1.13
C ALA A 115 -4.71 21.30 1.02
N ASP A 116 -5.34 21.18 -0.16
CA ASP A 116 -6.68 21.71 -0.44
C ASP A 116 -7.77 20.63 -0.45
N TYR A 117 -7.44 19.41 -0.05
CA TYR A 117 -8.34 18.27 -0.17
C TYR A 117 -9.40 18.26 0.94
N LYS A 118 -10.66 18.43 0.56
CA LYS A 118 -11.78 18.53 1.50
C LYS A 118 -12.41 17.18 1.92
N GLN A 119 -11.96 16.07 1.32
CA GLN A 119 -12.50 14.73 1.64
C GLN A 119 -11.67 14.06 2.72
N GLN A 120 -12.28 13.12 3.45
CA GLN A 120 -11.57 12.38 4.50
C GLN A 120 -10.69 11.30 3.89
N LEU A 121 -9.38 11.55 3.84
CA LEU A 121 -8.37 10.55 3.49
C LEU A 121 -8.02 9.75 4.75
N ILE A 122 -7.97 8.42 4.62
CA ILE A 122 -7.44 7.50 5.61
C ILE A 122 -6.06 7.04 5.14
N HIS A 123 -5.07 7.15 6.02
CA HIS A 123 -3.75 6.53 5.85
C HIS A 123 -3.69 5.26 6.70
N HIS A 124 -3.50 4.12 6.07
CA HIS A 124 -3.47 2.80 6.70
C HIS A 124 -2.06 2.19 6.60
N SER A 125 -1.57 1.64 7.71
CA SER A 125 -0.26 1.00 7.77
C SER A 125 -0.27 -0.19 8.73
N ASP A 126 0.83 -0.94 8.76
CA ASP A 126 1.10 -1.87 9.84
C ASP A 126 1.37 -1.13 11.17
N LYS A 127 1.58 -1.91 12.26
CA LYS A 127 1.91 -1.39 13.60
C LYS A 127 3.40 -1.07 13.78
N GLY A 128 4.13 -0.79 12.71
CA GLY A 128 5.54 -0.41 12.77
C GLY A 128 5.76 0.89 13.55
N SER A 129 6.81 0.93 14.38
CA SER A 129 7.14 2.11 15.20
C SER A 129 7.36 3.37 14.38
N GLN A 130 7.81 3.23 13.13
CA GLN A 130 8.03 4.35 12.20
C GLN A 130 6.72 5.08 11.88
N TYR A 131 5.61 4.33 11.73
CA TYR A 131 4.28 4.89 11.45
C TYR A 131 3.60 5.48 12.69
N ALA A 132 4.01 5.01 13.87
CA ALA A 132 3.53 5.51 15.16
C ALA A 132 4.37 6.68 15.71
N SER A 133 5.46 7.07 15.04
CA SER A 133 6.31 8.17 15.48
C SER A 133 5.53 9.50 15.48
N ASP A 134 5.82 10.36 16.48
CA ASP A 134 5.11 11.63 16.63
C ASP A 134 5.29 12.52 15.40
N ALA A 135 6.49 12.57 14.80
CA ALA A 135 6.75 13.36 13.60
C ALA A 135 5.89 12.92 12.41
N TYR A 136 5.75 11.59 12.19
CA TYR A 136 4.94 11.04 11.11
C TYR A 136 3.45 11.29 11.33
N THR A 137 2.95 10.97 12.53
CA THR A 137 1.53 11.13 12.87
C THR A 137 1.12 12.61 12.90
N GLN A 138 1.99 13.51 13.39
CA GLN A 138 1.74 14.94 13.35
C GLN A 138 1.65 15.46 11.90
N THR A 139 2.48 14.94 10.99
CA THR A 139 2.37 15.29 9.57
C THR A 139 1.01 14.90 9.02
N LEU A 140 0.52 13.68 9.28
CA LEU A 140 -0.80 13.24 8.84
C LEU A 140 -1.92 14.12 9.41
N VAL A 141 -1.86 14.42 10.71
CA VAL A 141 -2.85 15.27 11.41
C VAL A 141 -2.87 16.69 10.82
N ASN A 142 -1.72 17.28 10.52
CA ASN A 142 -1.62 18.62 9.92
C ASN A 142 -2.33 18.73 8.57
N TYR A 143 -2.43 17.61 7.84
CA TYR A 143 -3.16 17.53 6.56
C TYR A 143 -4.60 16.99 6.72
N GLY A 144 -5.09 16.83 7.96
CA GLY A 144 -6.42 16.30 8.21
C GLY A 144 -6.61 14.83 7.82
N ILE A 145 -5.53 14.07 7.69
CA ILE A 145 -5.54 12.67 7.30
C ILE A 145 -5.78 11.80 8.53
N ARG A 146 -6.75 10.91 8.44
CA ARG A 146 -7.07 9.98 9.53
C ARG A 146 -6.09 8.82 9.52
N ILE A 147 -5.64 8.44 10.71
CA ILE A 147 -4.67 7.36 10.90
C ILE A 147 -5.40 6.06 11.21
N SER A 148 -5.04 5.00 10.51
CA SER A 148 -5.54 3.64 10.69
C SER A 148 -4.38 2.66 10.72
N MET A 149 -4.41 1.69 11.63
CA MET A 149 -3.38 0.64 11.73
C MET A 149 -4.03 -0.73 11.66
N CYS A 150 -3.32 -1.68 11.06
CA CYS A 150 -3.74 -3.08 11.04
C CYS A 150 -3.92 -3.63 12.45
N GLU A 151 -4.96 -4.39 12.68
CA GLU A 151 -5.06 -5.24 13.87
C GLU A 151 -4.38 -6.58 13.62
N GLU A 152 -4.59 -7.13 12.41
CA GLU A 152 -4.05 -8.39 11.95
C GLU A 152 -3.12 -8.22 10.74
N VAL A 153 -2.18 -9.16 10.57
CA VAL A 153 -1.13 -9.09 9.54
C VAL A 153 -1.73 -9.06 8.12
N TYR A 154 -2.83 -9.76 7.87
CA TYR A 154 -3.46 -9.82 6.55
C TYR A 154 -4.19 -8.54 6.13
N GLU A 155 -4.30 -7.57 7.01
CA GLU A 155 -5.05 -6.33 6.75
C GLU A 155 -4.29 -5.33 5.88
N ASN A 156 -2.99 -5.54 5.59
CA ASN A 156 -2.20 -4.70 4.69
C ASN A 156 -1.85 -5.38 3.36
N THR A 157 -2.55 -6.45 3.00
CA THR A 157 -2.25 -7.32 1.84
C THR A 157 -2.15 -6.58 0.51
N HIS A 158 -2.83 -5.45 0.37
CA HIS A 158 -2.81 -4.69 -0.88
C HIS A 158 -1.46 -4.08 -1.18
N ILE A 159 -0.82 -3.44 -0.20
CA ILE A 159 0.51 -2.85 -0.40
C ILE A 159 1.61 -3.93 -0.36
N GLU A 160 1.43 -4.99 0.44
CA GLU A 160 2.36 -6.12 0.47
C GLU A 160 2.54 -6.75 -0.91
N ARG A 161 1.45 -6.97 -1.64
CA ARG A 161 1.50 -7.48 -3.03
C ARG A 161 2.23 -6.54 -3.98
N ILE A 162 2.15 -5.24 -3.74
CA ILE A 162 2.87 -4.25 -4.54
C ILE A 162 4.34 -4.30 -4.20
N ASN A 163 4.70 -4.38 -2.93
CA ASN A 163 6.08 -4.57 -2.49
C ASN A 163 6.70 -5.82 -3.13
N GLU A 164 5.99 -6.96 -3.10
CA GLU A 164 6.42 -8.17 -3.80
C GLU A 164 6.60 -7.95 -5.30
N THR A 165 5.69 -7.22 -5.92
CA THR A 165 5.78 -6.93 -7.36
C THR A 165 7.01 -6.06 -7.65
N ILE A 166 7.19 -4.95 -6.96
CA ILE A 166 8.32 -4.03 -7.14
C ILE A 166 9.64 -4.73 -6.88
N LYS A 167 9.75 -5.43 -5.75
CA LYS A 167 10.96 -6.14 -5.36
C LYS A 167 11.21 -7.34 -6.29
N ASN A 168 10.34 -8.35 -6.26
CA ASN A 168 10.62 -9.68 -6.82
C ASN A 168 10.44 -9.75 -8.33
N GLN A 169 9.49 -8.98 -8.90
CA GLN A 169 9.22 -9.04 -10.34
C GLN A 169 10.07 -8.04 -11.15
N TYR A 170 10.59 -7.00 -10.51
CA TYR A 170 11.39 -5.99 -11.19
C TYR A 170 12.81 -5.88 -10.62
N LEU A 171 13.00 -5.37 -9.40
CA LEU A 171 14.32 -5.00 -8.90
C LEU A 171 15.28 -6.19 -8.83
N GLU A 172 14.84 -7.34 -8.33
CA GLU A 172 15.66 -8.54 -8.20
C GLU A 172 16.05 -9.20 -9.53
N ARG A 173 15.43 -8.75 -10.63
CA ARG A 173 15.76 -9.19 -12.00
C ARG A 173 16.70 -8.23 -12.72
N MET A 174 17.12 -7.17 -12.05
CA MET A 174 18.03 -6.17 -12.58
C MET A 174 19.40 -6.32 -11.92
N SER A 175 20.47 -6.14 -12.69
CA SER A 175 21.79 -5.98 -12.12
C SER A 175 21.86 -4.58 -11.48
N ILE A 176 21.96 -4.54 -10.15
CA ILE A 176 22.00 -3.30 -9.36
C ILE A 176 23.18 -3.43 -8.40
N ASN A 177 24.19 -2.59 -8.59
CA ASN A 177 25.47 -2.69 -7.90
C ASN A 177 25.78 -1.49 -7.02
N SER A 178 24.89 -0.48 -6.97
CA SER A 178 25.10 0.72 -6.17
C SER A 178 23.79 1.35 -5.72
N TYR A 179 23.86 2.19 -4.67
CA TYR A 179 22.72 2.99 -4.21
C TYR A 179 22.14 3.88 -5.33
N GLN A 180 23.00 4.51 -6.12
CA GLN A 180 22.57 5.42 -7.19
C GLN A 180 21.83 4.66 -8.30
N GLU A 181 22.30 3.48 -8.65
CA GLU A 181 21.60 2.59 -9.58
C GLU A 181 20.27 2.13 -9.01
N LEU A 182 20.23 1.70 -7.75
CA LEU A 182 19.00 1.29 -7.09
C LEU A 182 17.98 2.43 -7.10
N LYS A 183 18.39 3.65 -6.75
CA LYS A 183 17.53 4.83 -6.77
C LYS A 183 16.96 5.12 -8.16
N LYS A 184 17.80 5.06 -9.19
CA LYS A 184 17.40 5.26 -10.59
C LYS A 184 16.43 4.16 -11.06
N LYS A 185 16.78 2.90 -10.77
CA LYS A 185 15.96 1.74 -11.16
C LYS A 185 14.64 1.71 -10.43
N LEU A 186 14.61 2.01 -9.14
CA LEU A 186 13.37 2.11 -8.36
C LEU A 186 12.40 3.12 -8.99
N LYS A 187 12.89 4.31 -9.34
CA LYS A 187 12.07 5.30 -10.04
C LYS A 187 11.50 4.75 -11.35
N GLN A 188 12.33 4.14 -12.19
CA GLN A 188 11.91 3.53 -13.46
C GLN A 188 10.84 2.45 -13.26
N VAL A 189 11.04 1.59 -12.25
CA VAL A 189 10.11 0.51 -11.91
C VAL A 189 8.76 1.07 -11.46
N ILE A 190 8.75 2.09 -10.60
CA ILE A 190 7.51 2.74 -10.14
C ILE A 190 6.79 3.42 -11.30
N ASP A 191 7.52 4.11 -12.18
CA ASP A 191 6.94 4.74 -13.38
C ASP A 191 6.32 3.67 -14.30
N THR A 192 7.03 2.56 -14.54
CA THR A 192 6.53 1.41 -15.32
C THR A 192 5.31 0.76 -14.67
N TYR A 193 5.35 0.55 -13.35
CA TYR A 193 4.23 0.00 -12.60
C TYR A 193 2.97 0.86 -12.73
N ASN A 194 3.11 2.17 -12.59
CA ASN A 194 1.98 3.10 -12.65
C ASN A 194 1.43 3.28 -14.07
N SER A 195 2.30 3.31 -15.09
CA SER A 195 1.93 3.78 -16.43
C SER A 195 1.88 2.67 -17.50
N SER A 196 2.53 1.52 -17.26
CA SER A 196 2.66 0.47 -18.28
C SER A 196 2.18 -0.91 -17.82
N ARG A 197 2.07 -1.16 -16.50
CA ARG A 197 1.63 -2.46 -15.98
C ARG A 197 0.12 -2.54 -15.87
N PRO A 198 -0.55 -3.43 -16.64
CA PRO A 198 -1.97 -3.69 -16.47
C PRO A 198 -2.26 -4.40 -15.15
N HIS A 199 -3.35 -4.03 -14.48
CA HIS A 199 -3.82 -4.64 -13.25
C HIS A 199 -5.11 -5.41 -13.45
N GLN A 200 -5.13 -6.68 -13.02
CA GLN A 200 -6.33 -7.53 -13.12
C GLN A 200 -7.53 -6.89 -12.39
N SER A 201 -7.32 -6.33 -11.20
CA SER A 201 -8.38 -5.70 -10.40
C SER A 201 -8.89 -4.38 -10.98
N LEU A 202 -8.21 -3.81 -11.98
CA LEU A 202 -8.55 -2.60 -12.70
C LEU A 202 -8.98 -2.87 -14.14
N ASN A 203 -9.58 -4.05 -14.41
CA ASN A 203 -9.99 -4.47 -15.76
C ASN A 203 -8.82 -4.44 -16.77
N LYS A 204 -7.62 -4.84 -16.33
CA LYS A 204 -6.40 -4.91 -17.15
C LYS A 204 -5.91 -3.57 -17.71
N VAL A 205 -6.33 -2.45 -17.11
CA VAL A 205 -5.71 -1.15 -17.39
C VAL A 205 -4.66 -0.82 -16.36
N THR A 206 -3.80 0.17 -16.67
CA THR A 206 -2.78 0.65 -15.75
C THR A 206 -3.38 1.53 -14.65
N PRO A 207 -2.72 1.66 -13.48
CA PRO A 207 -3.18 2.57 -12.43
C PRO A 207 -3.41 4.00 -12.93
N PHE A 208 -2.51 4.51 -13.75
CA PHE A 208 -2.64 5.86 -14.34
C PHE A 208 -3.84 5.97 -15.29
N ALA A 209 -4.01 5.01 -16.21
CA ALA A 209 -5.13 5.00 -17.14
C ALA A 209 -6.48 4.84 -16.42
N TYR A 210 -6.51 4.04 -15.35
CA TYR A 210 -7.69 3.89 -14.51
C TYR A 210 -8.10 5.23 -13.87
N GLU A 211 -7.16 5.97 -13.30
CA GLU A 211 -7.45 7.30 -12.73
C GLU A 211 -7.95 8.30 -13.79
N GLN A 212 -7.39 8.26 -15.00
CA GLN A 212 -7.89 9.11 -16.08
C GLN A 212 -9.34 8.77 -16.48
N SER A 213 -9.69 7.48 -16.52
CA SER A 213 -11.05 7.03 -16.82
C SER A 213 -12.07 7.48 -15.78
N LEU A 214 -11.67 7.57 -14.50
CA LEU A 214 -12.56 8.03 -13.41
C LEU A 214 -13.04 9.47 -13.58
N LYS A 215 -12.29 10.31 -14.30
CA LYS A 215 -12.69 11.71 -14.58
C LYS A 215 -13.98 11.80 -15.38
N GLN A 216 -14.28 10.76 -16.16
CA GLN A 216 -15.48 10.69 -17.01
C GLN A 216 -16.64 9.92 -16.34
N VAL A 217 -16.40 9.28 -15.19
CA VAL A 217 -17.39 8.46 -14.49
C VAL A 217 -17.92 9.23 -13.28
N PRO A 218 -19.23 9.56 -13.25
CA PRO A 218 -19.87 10.16 -12.10
C PRO A 218 -19.67 9.33 -10.82
N MET A 219 -19.53 9.99 -9.68
CA MET A 219 -19.13 9.36 -8.41
C MET A 219 -20.10 8.26 -7.96
N ASP A 220 -21.39 8.44 -8.19
CA ASP A 220 -22.46 7.47 -7.89
C ASP A 220 -22.40 6.19 -8.75
N LYS A 221 -21.77 6.27 -9.92
CA LYS A 221 -21.55 5.15 -10.84
C LYS A 221 -20.21 4.45 -10.67
N ARG A 222 -19.32 4.98 -9.84
CA ARG A 222 -18.01 4.37 -9.60
C ARG A 222 -18.14 3.08 -8.78
N LYS A 223 -17.21 2.15 -9.01
CA LYS A 223 -17.14 0.89 -8.27
C LYS A 223 -17.01 1.17 -6.77
N LYS A 224 -17.90 0.56 -5.98
CA LYS A 224 -17.78 0.56 -4.51
C LYS A 224 -16.82 -0.55 -4.13
N MET A 225 -15.68 -0.17 -3.50
CA MET A 225 -14.68 -1.11 -3.01
C MET A 225 -14.78 -1.21 -1.50
N GLU A 226 -15.01 -2.41 -1.01
CA GLU A 226 -14.98 -2.75 0.41
C GLU A 226 -13.72 -3.60 0.65
N ILE A 227 -12.89 -3.19 1.61
CA ILE A 227 -11.61 -3.86 1.88
C ILE A 227 -11.84 -5.05 2.80
N TYR A 228 -12.63 -4.84 3.86
CA TYR A 228 -12.98 -5.85 4.84
C TYR A 228 -14.48 -5.85 5.07
N THR A 229 -15.08 -6.99 4.82
CA THR A 229 -16.48 -7.20 5.19
C THR A 229 -16.54 -7.34 6.72
N ALA A 230 -17.38 -6.57 7.37
CA ALA A 230 -17.67 -6.80 8.78
C ALA A 230 -18.13 -8.25 8.95
N LYS A 231 -17.47 -9.04 9.81
CA LYS A 231 -17.98 -10.36 10.16
C LYS A 231 -19.38 -10.18 10.72
N LYS A 232 -20.35 -10.91 10.21
CA LYS A 232 -21.77 -10.79 10.56
C LYS A 232 -22.07 -11.05 12.06
N ASP A 233 -21.09 -11.51 12.83
CA ASP A 233 -21.23 -11.91 14.22
C ASP A 233 -20.52 -10.99 15.22
N ILE A 234 -20.05 -9.82 14.79
CA ILE A 234 -19.66 -8.78 15.75
C ILE A 234 -20.86 -7.85 15.87
N ASP A 235 -21.64 -8.07 16.92
CA ASP A 235 -22.57 -7.03 17.40
C ASP A 235 -21.78 -5.73 17.49
N PHE A 236 -22.13 -4.78 16.64
CA PHE A 236 -21.60 -3.41 16.71
C PHE A 236 -22.11 -2.83 18.04
N MET A 237 -21.35 -3.02 19.10
CA MET A 237 -21.55 -2.19 20.27
C MET A 237 -21.30 -0.74 19.84
N ASP A 238 -22.34 0.06 19.95
CA ASP A 238 -22.31 1.49 19.76
C ASP A 238 -21.10 2.06 20.55
N PRO A 239 -20.24 2.92 19.95
CA PRO A 239 -19.14 3.55 20.67
C PRO A 239 -19.57 4.20 22.01
N ASP A 240 -20.81 4.68 22.11
CA ASP A 240 -21.37 5.21 23.34
C ASP A 240 -21.68 4.12 24.38
N GLN A 241 -21.97 2.89 23.96
CA GLN A 241 -22.20 1.75 24.83
C GLN A 241 -20.90 1.21 25.44
N LEU A 242 -19.77 1.32 24.74
CA LEU A 242 -18.43 1.05 25.28
C LEU A 242 -18.05 2.00 26.42
N LEU A 243 -18.47 3.26 26.36
CA LEU A 243 -18.25 4.23 27.45
C LEU A 243 -19.07 3.90 28.69
N ILE A 244 -20.29 3.37 28.55
CA ILE A 244 -21.16 2.95 29.67
C ILE A 244 -20.59 1.72 30.36
N ASP A 245 -20.08 0.74 29.61
CA ASP A 245 -19.47 -0.48 30.17
C ASP A 245 -18.17 -0.18 30.94
N PHE A 246 -17.37 0.79 30.49
CA PHE A 246 -16.18 1.23 31.21
C PHE A 246 -16.51 1.96 32.53
N GLN A 247 -17.60 2.68 32.60
CA GLN A 247 -18.02 3.35 33.81
C GLN A 247 -18.62 2.37 34.83
N THR A 248 -19.39 1.39 34.36
CA THR A 248 -20.00 0.36 35.20
C THR A 248 -18.97 -0.56 35.84
N LYS A 249 -17.93 -0.96 35.09
CA LYS A 249 -16.82 -1.78 35.62
C LYS A 249 -15.96 -1.06 36.65
N LYS A 250 -15.86 0.28 36.58
CA LYS A 250 -15.14 1.06 37.60
C LYS A 250 -15.91 1.14 38.93
N GLN A 251 -17.22 1.05 38.91
CA GLN A 251 -18.02 1.08 40.15
C GLN A 251 -18.06 -0.27 40.88
N ILE A 252 -17.90 -1.40 40.16
CA ILE A 252 -17.92 -2.74 40.76
C ILE A 252 -16.58 -3.09 41.43
N ASN A 253 -15.46 -2.47 41.03
CA ASN A 253 -14.16 -2.68 41.64
C ASN A 253 -13.83 -1.74 42.82
N ASN A 254 -14.74 -0.88 43.19
CA ASN A 254 -14.60 0.08 44.32
C ASN A 254 -15.66 -0.11 45.41
N SER A 255 -16.34 -1.27 45.43
CA SER A 255 -17.28 -1.65 46.49
C SER A 255 -16.78 -2.89 47.27
#